data_e9aeb59c9e52768f12226fba37a347dc
#
_entry.id   e9aeb59c9e52768f12226fba37a347dc
#
_cell.length_a   1.000
_cell.length_b   1.000
_cell.length_c   1.000
_cell.angle_alpha   90.00
_cell.angle_beta   90.00
_cell.angle_gamma   90.00
#
_symmetry.space_group_name_H-M   'P 1'
#
loop_
_entity.id
_entity.type
_entity.pdbx_description
1 polymer ?
#
loop_
_entity_poly.entity_id
_entity_poly.type
_entity_poly.pdbx_seq_one_letter_code
_entity_poly.pdbx_strand_id
1 'polypeptide(L)'
;MKNITRALLISLSSALQLTSALAAGSEADFKTAYAAADAANKQAGALRNQWTVTAAALADAKKAADSGDFDKAIASSKEAEALAKASIFQATSEKERWKDLEIR
;
A
#
# COMPACT_ATOMS: atom_id res chain seq x y z
N MET A 1 -33.18 -36.12 14.74
CA MET A 1 -32.09 -35.68 15.62
C MET A 1 -30.73 -35.68 14.91
N LYS A 2 -30.38 -36.67 14.11
CA LYS A 2 -29.08 -36.71 13.40
C LYS A 2 -28.95 -35.64 12.33
N ASN A 3 -30.01 -35.16 11.73
CA ASN A 3 -29.99 -34.17 10.65
C ASN A 3 -29.79 -32.74 11.15
N ILE A 4 -30.15 -32.43 12.38
CA ILE A 4 -30.01 -31.09 12.97
C ILE A 4 -28.55 -30.80 13.34
N THR A 5 -27.84 -31.83 13.81
CA THR A 5 -26.42 -31.71 14.18
C THR A 5 -25.53 -31.48 13.00
N ARG A 6 -25.87 -32.02 11.81
CA ARG A 6 -25.13 -31.81 10.59
C ARG A 6 -25.30 -30.42 10.01
N ALA A 7 -26.49 -29.85 10.12
CA ALA A 7 -26.78 -28.51 9.66
C ALA A 7 -26.04 -27.44 10.47
N LEU A 8 -25.90 -27.62 11.76
CA LEU A 8 -25.14 -26.73 12.64
C LEU A 8 -23.65 -26.70 12.33
N LEU A 9 -23.05 -27.85 12.01
CA LEU A 9 -21.63 -27.96 11.65
C LEU A 9 -21.32 -27.26 10.33
N ILE A 10 -22.23 -27.32 9.36
CA ILE A 10 -22.06 -26.66 8.06
C ILE A 10 -22.13 -25.13 8.20
N SER A 11 -22.99 -24.62 9.06
CA SER A 11 -23.12 -23.18 9.26
C SER A 11 -21.90 -22.59 9.99
N LEU A 12 -21.26 -23.32 10.87
CA LEU A 12 -20.05 -22.88 11.58
C LEU A 12 -18.84 -22.79 10.64
N SER A 13 -18.68 -23.75 9.74
CA SER A 13 -17.57 -23.71 8.77
C SER A 13 -17.70 -22.57 7.76
N SER A 14 -18.92 -22.22 7.37
CA SER A 14 -19.17 -21.09 6.46
C SER A 14 -18.81 -19.75 7.09
N ALA A 15 -19.12 -19.57 8.37
CA ALA A 15 -18.78 -18.34 9.10
C ALA A 15 -17.27 -18.14 9.24
N LEU A 16 -16.54 -19.20 9.50
CA LEU A 16 -15.06 -19.18 9.60
C LEU A 16 -14.41 -18.82 8.27
N GLN A 17 -14.92 -19.32 7.15
CA GLN A 17 -14.39 -19.01 5.82
C GLN A 17 -14.60 -17.53 5.44
N LEU A 18 -15.73 -16.96 5.79
CA LEU A 18 -16.03 -15.55 5.55
C LEU A 18 -15.09 -14.62 6.35
N THR A 19 -14.79 -14.97 7.60
CA THR A 19 -13.90 -14.20 8.46
C THR A 19 -12.46 -14.21 7.89
N SER A 20 -11.98 -15.35 7.41
CA SER A 20 -10.66 -15.47 6.80
C SER A 20 -10.54 -14.66 5.50
N ALA A 21 -11.57 -14.64 4.67
CA ALA A 21 -11.58 -13.89 3.41
C ALA A 21 -11.55 -12.38 3.62
N LEU A 22 -12.11 -11.87 4.73
CA LEU A 22 -12.11 -10.45 5.06
C LEU A 22 -10.80 -9.98 5.71
N ALA A 23 -10.01 -10.90 6.30
CA ALA A 23 -8.79 -10.59 7.04
C ALA A 23 -7.53 -10.56 6.15
N ALA A 24 -7.53 -11.26 5.02
CA ALA A 24 -6.37 -11.41 4.15
C ALA A 24 -6.41 -10.45 2.98
N GLY A 25 -5.31 -9.74 2.75
CA GLY A 25 -5.10 -8.95 1.55
C GLY A 25 -4.95 -9.85 0.33
N SER A 26 -5.42 -9.39 -0.82
CA SER A 26 -5.37 -10.13 -2.08
C SER A 26 -4.29 -9.57 -3.00
N GLU A 27 -3.94 -10.36 -4.02
CA GLU A 27 -3.06 -9.90 -5.09
C GLU A 27 -3.62 -8.65 -5.80
N ALA A 28 -4.94 -8.61 -5.99
CA ALA A 28 -5.60 -7.45 -6.60
C ALA A 28 -5.45 -6.19 -5.73
N ASP A 29 -5.59 -6.33 -4.42
CA ASP A 29 -5.38 -5.23 -3.47
C ASP A 29 -3.94 -4.74 -3.50
N PHE A 30 -2.98 -5.65 -3.60
CA PHE A 30 -1.57 -5.30 -3.74
C PHE A 30 -1.32 -4.52 -5.04
N LYS A 31 -1.84 -4.99 -6.16
CA LYS A 31 -1.67 -4.31 -7.46
C LYS A 31 -2.20 -2.89 -7.43
N THR A 32 -3.35 -2.67 -6.79
CA THR A 32 -3.93 -1.34 -6.63
C THR A 32 -3.05 -0.46 -5.75
N ALA A 33 -2.60 -0.95 -4.61
CA ALA A 33 -1.75 -0.20 -3.69
C ALA A 33 -0.39 0.12 -4.30
N TYR A 34 0.21 -0.84 -5.00
CA TYR A 34 1.50 -0.65 -5.67
C TYR A 34 1.40 0.38 -6.80
N ALA A 35 0.35 0.31 -7.60
CA ALA A 35 0.14 1.26 -8.70
C ALA A 35 0.01 2.68 -8.17
N ALA A 36 -0.68 2.89 -7.05
CA ALA A 36 -0.80 4.20 -6.42
C ALA A 36 0.56 4.71 -5.92
N ALA A 37 1.35 3.85 -5.31
CA ALA A 37 2.69 4.18 -4.82
C ALA A 37 3.64 4.51 -5.98
N ASP A 38 3.63 3.71 -7.04
CA ASP A 38 4.46 3.92 -8.21
C ASP A 38 4.12 5.24 -8.92
N ALA A 39 2.84 5.54 -9.06
CA ALA A 39 2.38 6.80 -9.64
C ALA A 39 2.86 8.00 -8.81
N ALA A 40 2.74 7.93 -7.49
CA ALA A 40 3.21 8.99 -6.60
C ALA A 40 4.73 9.17 -6.70
N ASN A 41 5.48 8.06 -6.78
CA ASN A 41 6.94 8.13 -6.92
C ASN A 41 7.36 8.72 -8.26
N LYS A 42 6.65 8.43 -9.32
CA LYS A 42 6.87 9.05 -10.64
C LYS A 42 6.61 10.55 -10.61
N GLN A 43 5.57 10.97 -9.89
CA GLN A 43 5.28 12.38 -9.71
C GLN A 43 6.39 13.09 -8.91
N ALA A 44 6.92 12.44 -7.87
CA ALA A 44 8.07 12.93 -7.14
C ALA A 44 9.30 13.03 -8.05
N GLY A 45 9.47 12.09 -8.97
CA GLY A 45 10.54 12.12 -9.97
C GLY A 45 10.45 13.31 -10.92
N ALA A 46 9.23 13.67 -11.33
CA ALA A 46 8.99 14.86 -12.15
C ALA A 46 9.41 16.14 -11.42
N LEU A 47 9.32 16.15 -10.10
CA LEU A 47 9.77 17.25 -9.24
C LEU A 47 11.26 17.12 -8.84
N ARG A 48 11.93 16.09 -9.31
CA ARG A 48 13.33 15.79 -8.99
C ARG A 48 13.57 15.60 -7.48
N ASN A 49 12.61 15.01 -6.80
CA ASN A 49 12.66 14.81 -5.34
C ASN A 49 12.26 13.40 -4.95
N GLN A 50 12.66 12.39 -5.71
CA GLN A 50 12.47 11.00 -5.32
C GLN A 50 13.40 10.63 -4.17
N TRP A 51 12.84 10.00 -3.14
CA TRP A 51 13.62 9.53 -2.01
C TRP A 51 14.05 8.08 -2.20
N THR A 52 15.26 7.75 -1.78
CA THR A 52 15.78 6.38 -1.83
C THR A 52 14.96 5.43 -0.96
N VAL A 53 14.43 5.91 0.17
CA VAL A 53 13.57 5.11 1.06
C VAL A 53 12.26 4.71 0.38
N THR A 54 11.73 5.54 -0.53
CA THR A 54 10.54 5.21 -1.31
C THR A 54 10.84 4.06 -2.28
N ALA A 55 11.97 4.13 -2.98
CA ALA A 55 12.40 3.07 -3.87
C ALA A 55 12.63 1.75 -3.13
N ALA A 56 13.20 1.81 -1.93
CA ALA A 56 13.40 0.64 -1.08
C ALA A 56 12.06 0.03 -0.65
N ALA A 57 11.10 0.84 -0.27
CA ALA A 57 9.76 0.36 0.11
C ALA A 57 9.02 -0.29 -1.06
N LEU A 58 9.16 0.27 -2.27
CA LEU A 58 8.60 -0.34 -3.49
C LEU A 58 9.25 -1.69 -3.80
N ALA A 59 10.57 -1.81 -3.63
CA ALA A 59 11.28 -3.06 -3.82
C ALA A 59 10.85 -4.12 -2.79
N ASP A 60 10.69 -3.72 -1.55
CA ASP A 60 10.20 -4.60 -0.48
C ASP A 60 8.78 -5.09 -0.76
N ALA A 61 7.93 -4.22 -1.28
CA ALA A 61 6.56 -4.57 -1.68
C ALA A 61 6.56 -5.66 -2.76
N LYS A 62 7.39 -5.53 -3.79
CA LYS A 62 7.53 -6.55 -4.84
C LYS A 62 8.05 -7.87 -4.29
N LYS A 63 9.05 -7.83 -3.44
CA LYS A 63 9.62 -9.02 -2.79
C LYS A 63 8.58 -9.78 -1.98
N ALA A 64 7.79 -9.07 -1.20
CA ALA A 64 6.73 -9.66 -0.40
C ALA A 64 5.65 -10.29 -1.30
N ALA A 65 5.27 -9.61 -2.37
CA ALA A 65 4.29 -10.12 -3.34
C ALA A 65 4.80 -11.38 -4.04
N ASP A 66 6.08 -11.41 -4.43
CA ASP A 66 6.70 -12.57 -5.09
C ASP A 66 6.71 -13.80 -4.17
N SER A 67 6.79 -13.60 -2.86
CA SER A 67 6.71 -14.69 -1.89
C SER A 67 5.27 -15.02 -1.46
N GLY A 68 4.27 -14.34 -2.00
CA GLY A 68 2.87 -14.57 -1.70
C GLY A 68 2.36 -13.86 -0.44
N ASP A 69 3.18 -13.03 0.19
CA ASP A 69 2.81 -12.27 1.39
C ASP A 69 2.17 -10.94 0.97
N PHE A 70 0.92 -11.00 0.57
CA PHE A 70 0.21 -9.81 0.07
C PHE A 70 -0.11 -8.80 1.15
N ASP A 71 -0.29 -9.22 2.39
CA ASP A 71 -0.50 -8.28 3.51
C ASP A 71 0.73 -7.38 3.69
N LYS A 72 1.91 -7.97 3.72
CA LYS A 72 3.17 -7.24 3.81
C LYS A 72 3.41 -6.39 2.55
N ALA A 73 3.12 -6.94 1.37
CA ALA A 73 3.26 -6.24 0.10
C ALA A 73 2.38 -4.98 0.05
N ILE A 74 1.14 -5.07 0.54
CA ILE A 74 0.21 -3.95 0.62
C ILE A 74 0.74 -2.91 1.62
N ALA A 75 1.18 -3.34 2.80
CA ALA A 75 1.72 -2.44 3.82
C ALA A 75 2.94 -1.67 3.31
N SER A 76 3.87 -2.35 2.64
CA SER A 76 5.07 -1.72 2.05
C SER A 76 4.70 -0.76 0.91
N SER A 77 3.69 -1.10 0.11
CA SER A 77 3.19 -0.22 -0.95
C SER A 77 2.58 1.06 -0.39
N LYS A 78 1.79 0.95 0.67
CA LYS A 78 1.20 2.11 1.35
C LYS A 78 2.26 2.99 1.99
N GLU A 79 3.29 2.39 2.55
CA GLU A 79 4.44 3.12 3.08
C GLU A 79 5.15 3.89 1.96
N ALA A 80 5.40 3.25 0.84
CA ALA A 80 6.02 3.88 -0.33
C ALA A 80 5.18 5.06 -0.85
N GLU A 81 3.87 4.90 -0.91
CA GLU A 81 2.97 5.99 -1.31
C GLU A 81 3.06 7.17 -0.35
N ALA A 82 3.04 6.91 0.95
CA ALA A 82 3.14 7.96 1.98
C ALA A 82 4.48 8.70 1.87
N LEU A 83 5.57 7.99 1.67
CA LEU A 83 6.90 8.58 1.50
C LEU A 83 6.98 9.42 0.22
N ALA A 84 6.42 8.94 -0.87
CA ALA A 84 6.38 9.67 -2.13
C ALA A 84 5.57 10.96 -2.00
N LYS A 85 4.42 10.90 -1.37
CA LYS A 85 3.58 12.08 -1.10
C LYS A 85 4.29 13.09 -0.20
N ALA A 86 5.02 12.62 0.80
CA ALA A 86 5.82 13.49 1.67
C ALA A 86 6.92 14.19 0.87
N SER A 87 7.60 13.49 -0.04
CA SER A 87 8.63 14.09 -0.88
C SER A 87 8.06 15.12 -1.86
N ILE A 88 6.86 14.87 -2.40
CA ILE A 88 6.14 15.83 -3.24
C ILE A 88 5.79 17.08 -2.43
N PHE A 89 5.26 16.89 -1.24
CA PHE A 89 4.92 18.00 -0.34
C PHE A 89 6.15 18.84 -0.02
N GLN A 90 7.28 18.20 0.28
CA GLN A 90 8.53 18.90 0.55
C GLN A 90 8.95 19.74 -0.65
N ALA A 91 8.96 19.16 -1.84
CA ALA A 91 9.39 19.85 -3.05
C ALA A 91 8.52 21.06 -3.37
N THR A 92 7.19 20.92 -3.23
CA THR A 92 6.26 22.02 -3.49
C THR A 92 6.31 23.10 -2.42
N SER A 93 6.46 22.72 -1.15
CA SER A 93 6.59 23.67 -0.04
C SER A 93 7.88 24.48 -0.11
N GLU A 94 8.98 23.86 -0.47
CA GLU A 94 10.26 24.55 -0.64
C GLU A 94 10.21 25.57 -1.78
N LYS A 95 9.53 25.22 -2.87
CA LYS A 95 9.31 26.13 -3.99
C LYS A 95 8.59 27.39 -3.56
N GLU A 96 7.56 27.27 -2.74
CA GLU A 96 6.83 28.41 -2.19
C GLU A 96 7.66 29.22 -1.20
N ARG A 97 8.39 28.54 -0.33
CA ARG A 97 9.30 29.19 0.62
C ARG A 97 10.37 30.03 -0.05
N TRP A 98 10.92 29.55 -1.16
CA TRP A 98 11.92 30.28 -1.92
C TRP A 98 11.38 31.63 -2.40
N LYS A 99 10.14 31.67 -2.83
CA LYS A 99 9.49 32.94 -3.24
C LYS A 99 9.38 33.94 -2.11
N ASP A 100 9.07 33.44 -0.90
CA ASP A 100 8.92 34.29 0.27
C ASP A 100 10.27 34.80 0.79
N LEU A 101 11.35 34.05 0.56
CA LEU A 101 12.71 34.40 0.99
C LEU A 101 13.47 35.24 -0.05
N GLU A 102 12.94 35.39 -1.24
CA GLU A 102 13.58 36.19 -2.29
C GLU A 102 13.63 37.66 -1.92
N ILE A 103 14.82 38.21 -1.90
CA ILE A 103 15.04 39.62 -1.63
C ILE A 103 14.72 40.43 -2.88
N ARG A 104 13.76 41.33 -2.78
CA ARG A 104 13.32 42.18 -3.89
C ARG A 104 13.90 43.59 -3.79
#